data_a78afbeed0de61b065dd78ab659335f8
#
_entry.id   a78afbeed0de61b065dd78ab659335f8
#
_cell.length_a   1.000
_cell.length_b   1.000
_cell.length_c   1.000
_cell.angle_alpha   90.00
_cell.angle_beta   90.00
_cell.angle_gamma   90.00
#
_symmetry.space_group_name_H-M   'P 1'
#
loop_
_entity.id
_entity.type
_entity.pdbx_description
1 polymer ?
#
loop_
_entity_poly.entity_id
_entity_poly.type
_entity_poly.pdbx_seq_one_letter_code
_entity_poly.pdbx_strand_id
1 'polypeptide(L)'
;MGERANVVFYEKLPKHTALNSSDTDVFDYSPVMYTHWGGMQVNDFIDAVEQHYADNTPNDEWDAVPMRREVQRVFPIALTIAVNGHMQPQVYNLNDADSYRHKLPTANDMPIIADDNGTTFVNVADFSRHVSYYTWKEQE
;
A
#
# COMPACT_ATOMS: atom_id res chain seq x y z
N MET A 1 -17.90 18.08 -1.76
CA MET A 1 -17.25 16.95 -2.44
C MET A 1 -16.12 16.45 -1.59
N GLY A 2 -15.93 15.15 -1.53
CA GLY A 2 -14.86 14.56 -0.77
C GLY A 2 -13.49 14.72 -1.42
N GLU A 3 -12.44 14.49 -0.64
CA GLU A 3 -11.06 14.40 -1.09
C GLU A 3 -10.68 12.92 -1.07
N ARG A 4 -11.12 12.17 -2.07
CA ARG A 4 -10.99 10.71 -2.10
C ARG A 4 -9.60 10.28 -2.53
N ALA A 5 -9.10 9.24 -1.89
CA ALA A 5 -7.84 8.60 -2.26
C ALA A 5 -7.83 7.15 -1.84
N ASN A 6 -7.06 6.36 -2.56
CA ASN A 6 -6.67 5.01 -2.14
C ASN A 6 -5.19 4.99 -1.79
N VAL A 7 -4.81 4.18 -0.81
CA VAL A 7 -3.41 3.93 -0.48
C VAL A 7 -3.21 2.42 -0.39
N VAL A 8 -2.18 1.93 -1.07
CA VAL A 8 -1.80 0.51 -1.06
C VAL A 8 -0.31 0.43 -0.76
N PHE A 9 0.04 -0.31 0.27
CA PHE A 9 1.43 -0.61 0.58
C PHE A 9 1.82 -1.91 -0.11
N TYR A 10 3.03 -1.96 -0.65
CA TYR A 10 3.49 -3.17 -1.33
C TYR A 10 4.99 -3.37 -1.12
N GLU A 11 5.44 -4.60 -1.40
CA GLU A 11 6.86 -4.93 -1.44
C GLU A 11 7.11 -5.95 -2.55
N LYS A 12 8.32 -5.89 -3.09
CA LYS A 12 8.81 -6.94 -3.98
C LYS A 12 9.51 -7.98 -3.11
N LEU A 13 9.03 -9.22 -3.18
CA LEU A 13 9.61 -10.30 -2.37
C LEU A 13 10.97 -10.72 -2.96
N PRO A 14 12.01 -10.87 -2.13
CA PRO A 14 13.34 -11.25 -2.63
C PRO A 14 13.30 -12.59 -3.35
N LYS A 15 13.91 -12.66 -4.54
CA LYS A 15 14.02 -13.89 -5.33
C LYS A 15 14.91 -14.90 -4.63
N HIS A 16 14.65 -16.17 -4.87
CA HIS A 16 15.41 -17.30 -4.33
C HIS A 16 15.42 -17.35 -2.80
N THR A 17 14.33 -16.92 -2.19
CA THR A 17 14.13 -16.98 -0.74
C THR A 17 12.90 -17.82 -0.43
N ALA A 18 12.66 -18.08 0.85
CA ALA A 18 11.46 -18.80 1.30
C ALA A 18 10.17 -18.05 0.91
N LEU A 19 10.22 -16.72 0.73
CA LEU A 19 9.08 -15.91 0.33
C LEU A 19 8.84 -15.94 -1.18
N ASN A 20 9.90 -16.13 -1.96
CA ASN A 20 9.83 -16.18 -3.41
C ASN A 20 10.94 -17.09 -3.93
N SER A 21 10.61 -18.33 -4.16
CA SER A 21 11.58 -19.34 -4.63
C SER A 21 11.84 -19.29 -6.15
N SER A 22 11.13 -18.40 -6.88
CA SER A 22 11.22 -18.31 -8.34
C SER A 22 12.25 -17.27 -8.79
N ASP A 23 12.50 -17.23 -10.10
CA ASP A 23 13.35 -16.23 -10.77
C ASP A 23 12.58 -14.98 -11.18
N THR A 24 11.25 -14.97 -10.99
CA THR A 24 10.40 -13.87 -11.41
C THR A 24 10.08 -12.95 -10.23
N ASP A 25 9.74 -11.70 -10.53
CA ASP A 25 9.29 -10.76 -9.50
C ASP A 25 7.94 -11.20 -8.95
N VAL A 26 7.82 -11.23 -7.62
CA VAL A 26 6.57 -11.49 -6.91
C VAL A 26 6.36 -10.35 -5.93
N PHE A 27 5.16 -9.79 -5.94
CA PHE A 27 4.79 -8.68 -5.06
C PHE A 27 3.82 -9.13 -3.97
N ASP A 28 3.92 -8.51 -2.83
CA ASP A 28 2.97 -8.65 -1.74
C ASP A 28 2.30 -7.29 -1.50
N TYR A 29 1.00 -7.30 -1.21
CA TYR A 29 0.20 -6.08 -1.10
C TYR A 29 -0.57 -6.06 0.21
N SER A 30 -0.71 -4.85 0.76
CA SER A 30 -1.69 -4.62 1.82
C SER A 30 -3.10 -4.57 1.23
N PRO A 31 -4.13 -4.68 2.08
CA PRO A 31 -5.46 -4.26 1.66
C PRO A 31 -5.46 -2.80 1.22
N VAL A 32 -6.45 -2.44 0.41
CA VAL A 32 -6.61 -1.06 -0.05
C VAL A 32 -7.20 -0.22 1.08
N MET A 33 -6.53 0.87 1.42
CA MET A 33 -7.05 1.85 2.37
C MET A 33 -7.69 2.99 1.58
N TYR A 34 -9.00 3.11 1.70
CA TYR A 34 -9.77 4.17 1.04
C TYR A 34 -10.11 5.25 2.05
N THR A 35 -9.95 6.50 1.66
CA THR A 35 -10.44 7.65 2.44
C THR A 35 -11.31 8.53 1.56
N HIS A 36 -12.45 8.95 2.10
CA HIS A 36 -13.36 9.85 1.38
C HIS A 36 -12.96 11.32 1.57
N TRP A 37 -12.35 11.65 2.71
CA TRP A 37 -12.07 13.04 3.11
C TRP A 37 -10.59 13.35 3.29
N GLY A 38 -9.73 12.35 3.38
CA GLY A 38 -8.33 12.50 3.76
C GLY A 38 -7.35 12.57 2.59
N GLY A 39 -7.82 12.75 1.35
CA GLY A 39 -6.97 12.66 0.17
C GLY A 39 -5.84 13.66 0.13
N MET A 40 -6.03 14.86 0.64
CA MET A 40 -4.97 15.89 0.68
C MET A 40 -3.93 15.63 1.77
N GLN A 41 -4.20 14.68 2.66
CA GLN A 41 -3.30 14.35 3.77
C GLN A 41 -2.47 13.08 3.48
N VAL A 42 -2.59 12.51 2.29
CA VAL A 42 -1.96 11.21 1.98
C VAL A 42 -0.45 11.27 2.17
N ASN A 43 0.22 12.29 1.67
CA ASN A 43 1.68 12.36 1.80
C ASN A 43 2.11 12.56 3.26
N ASP A 44 1.43 13.41 4.00
CA ASP A 44 1.72 13.59 5.43
C ASP A 44 1.47 12.31 6.21
N PHE A 45 0.40 11.60 5.86
CA PHE A 45 0.09 10.30 6.44
C PHE A 45 1.21 9.29 6.19
N ILE A 46 1.68 9.18 4.94
CA ILE A 46 2.74 8.23 4.59
C ILE A 46 4.05 8.61 5.30
N ASP A 47 4.36 9.90 5.39
CA ASP A 47 5.53 10.37 6.14
C ASP A 47 5.46 9.97 7.61
N ALA A 48 4.28 10.08 8.21
CA ALA A 48 4.06 9.67 9.60
C ALA A 48 4.23 8.16 9.78
N VAL A 49 3.76 7.36 8.82
CA VAL A 49 3.93 5.91 8.84
C VAL A 49 5.40 5.55 8.75
N GLU A 50 6.12 6.17 7.83
CA GLU A 50 7.56 5.95 7.66
C GLU A 50 8.32 6.27 8.94
N GLN A 51 8.05 7.41 9.54
CA GLN A 51 8.73 7.84 10.76
C GLN A 51 8.43 6.89 11.92
N HIS A 52 7.16 6.52 12.09
CA HIS A 52 6.77 5.62 13.16
C HIS A 52 7.39 4.22 12.98
N TYR A 53 7.40 3.75 11.74
CA TYR A 53 8.00 2.44 11.42
C TYR A 53 9.50 2.44 11.71
N ALA A 54 10.21 3.50 11.32
CA ALA A 54 11.64 3.63 11.57
C ALA A 54 11.96 3.65 13.07
N ASP A 55 11.13 4.38 13.85
CA ASP A 55 11.35 4.54 15.30
C ASP A 55 11.04 3.27 16.08
N ASN A 56 10.15 2.42 15.56
CA ASN A 56 9.63 1.26 16.29
C ASN A 56 10.02 -0.08 15.66
N THR A 57 10.83 -0.07 14.60
CA THR A 57 11.33 -1.32 14.02
C THR A 57 12.29 -1.97 15.01
N PRO A 58 11.99 -3.20 15.49
CA PRO A 58 12.90 -3.88 16.40
C PRO A 58 14.26 -4.09 15.74
N ASN A 59 15.31 -3.67 16.43
CA ASN A 59 16.67 -3.86 15.97
C ASN A 59 17.20 -5.20 16.49
N ASP A 60 16.46 -6.27 16.20
CA ASP A 60 16.69 -7.60 16.71
C ASP A 60 17.14 -8.49 15.56
N GLU A 61 18.10 -9.38 15.82
CA GLU A 61 18.57 -10.34 14.82
C GLU A 61 17.44 -11.21 14.27
N TRP A 62 16.42 -11.47 15.08
CA TRP A 62 15.24 -12.23 14.66
C TRP A 62 14.43 -11.54 13.57
N ASP A 63 14.50 -10.22 13.50
CA ASP A 63 13.78 -9.44 12.48
C ASP A 63 14.50 -9.42 11.14
N ALA A 64 15.75 -9.87 11.11
CA ALA A 64 16.49 -10.05 9.86
C ALA A 64 16.16 -11.36 9.15
N VAL A 65 15.23 -12.17 9.69
CA VAL A 65 14.84 -13.43 9.06
C VAL A 65 14.13 -13.16 7.73
N PRO A 66 14.62 -13.74 6.60
CA PRO A 66 14.09 -13.43 5.26
C PRO A 66 12.65 -13.88 5.01
N MET A 67 11.99 -14.47 5.99
CA MET A 67 10.62 -14.95 5.88
C MET A 67 9.58 -13.91 6.31
N ARG A 68 10.02 -12.72 6.76
CA ARG A 68 9.11 -11.72 7.29
C ARG A 68 8.65 -10.77 6.20
N ARG A 69 7.34 -10.65 6.05
CA ARG A 69 6.74 -9.75 5.09
C ARG A 69 6.57 -8.37 5.71
N GLU A 70 7.28 -7.39 5.20
CA GLU A 70 7.27 -6.03 5.73
C GLU A 70 5.90 -5.35 5.58
N VAL A 71 5.17 -5.64 4.51
CA VAL A 71 3.82 -5.13 4.30
C VAL A 71 2.91 -5.48 5.49
N GLN A 72 3.04 -6.71 6.02
CA GLN A 72 2.22 -7.15 7.15
C GLN A 72 2.58 -6.46 8.46
N ARG A 73 3.78 -5.88 8.54
CA ARG A 73 4.22 -5.10 9.70
C ARG A 73 3.82 -3.64 9.57
N VAL A 74 3.89 -3.11 8.36
CA VAL A 74 3.61 -1.69 8.10
C VAL A 74 2.11 -1.40 8.13
N PHE A 75 1.28 -2.29 7.57
CA PHE A 75 -0.14 -2.00 7.41
C PHE A 75 -0.88 -1.74 8.72
N PRO A 76 -0.69 -2.53 9.80
CA PRO A 76 -1.35 -2.23 11.08
C PRO A 76 -0.94 -0.89 11.67
N ILE A 77 0.31 -0.50 11.51
CA ILE A 77 0.81 0.82 11.92
C ILE A 77 0.10 1.91 11.12
N ALA A 78 0.06 1.75 9.81
CA ALA A 78 -0.60 2.69 8.92
C ALA A 78 -2.08 2.84 9.26
N LEU A 79 -2.77 1.74 9.49
CA LEU A 79 -4.20 1.76 9.83
C LEU A 79 -4.43 2.50 11.15
N THR A 80 -3.60 2.24 12.15
CA THR A 80 -3.70 2.92 13.45
C THR A 80 -3.51 4.44 13.29
N ILE A 81 -2.51 4.86 12.53
CA ILE A 81 -2.25 6.28 12.27
C ILE A 81 -3.44 6.92 11.54
N ALA A 82 -3.97 6.24 10.53
CA ALA A 82 -5.10 6.75 9.75
C ALA A 82 -6.36 6.89 10.60
N VAL A 83 -6.65 5.90 11.46
CA VAL A 83 -7.83 5.91 12.35
C VAL A 83 -7.72 7.03 13.37
N ASN A 84 -6.52 7.25 13.92
CA ASN A 84 -6.30 8.31 14.92
C ASN A 84 -6.15 9.71 14.32
N GLY A 85 -6.00 9.78 13.00
CA GLY A 85 -5.95 11.05 12.26
C GLY A 85 -7.32 11.43 11.71
N HIS A 86 -7.31 12.23 10.65
CA HIS A 86 -8.54 12.72 10.00
C HIS A 86 -8.91 11.95 8.73
N MET A 87 -8.27 10.80 8.48
CA MET A 87 -8.45 10.09 7.23
C MET A 87 -9.73 9.26 7.19
N GLN A 88 -10.25 8.81 8.33
CA GLN A 88 -11.46 7.99 8.39
C GLN A 88 -11.42 6.83 7.39
N PRO A 89 -10.42 5.95 7.48
CA PRO A 89 -10.17 4.97 6.44
C PRO A 89 -11.23 3.87 6.40
N GLN A 90 -11.47 3.36 5.19
CA GLN A 90 -12.20 2.13 4.95
C GLN A 90 -11.23 1.16 4.27
N VAL A 91 -11.30 -0.11 4.63
CA VAL A 91 -10.34 -1.12 4.15
C VAL A 91 -11.07 -2.10 3.23
N TYR A 92 -10.49 -2.33 2.06
CA TYR A 92 -11.01 -3.25 1.07
C TYR A 92 -9.90 -4.16 0.56
N ASN A 93 -10.23 -5.41 0.27
CA ASN A 93 -9.28 -6.30 -0.39
C ASN A 93 -9.23 -5.98 -1.89
N LEU A 94 -8.05 -6.16 -2.49
CA LEU A 94 -7.91 -6.08 -3.93
C LEU A 94 -8.79 -7.14 -4.60
N ASN A 95 -9.53 -6.73 -5.62
CA ASN A 95 -10.26 -7.67 -6.45
C ASN A 95 -9.25 -8.54 -7.21
N ASP A 96 -9.47 -9.86 -7.19
CA ASP A 96 -8.63 -10.80 -7.93
C ASP A 96 -7.13 -10.61 -7.64
N ALA A 97 -6.79 -10.63 -6.34
CA ALA A 97 -5.44 -10.32 -5.86
C ALA A 97 -4.35 -11.18 -6.53
N ASP A 98 -4.67 -12.41 -6.93
CA ASP A 98 -3.70 -13.30 -7.57
C ASP A 98 -3.20 -12.75 -8.92
N SER A 99 -4.02 -11.94 -9.59
CA SER A 99 -3.65 -11.34 -10.88
C SER A 99 -2.50 -10.33 -10.74
N TYR A 100 -2.24 -9.85 -9.53
CA TYR A 100 -1.24 -8.80 -9.29
C TYR A 100 0.04 -9.31 -8.62
N ARG A 101 0.22 -10.62 -8.56
CA ARG A 101 1.42 -11.17 -7.93
C ARG A 101 2.70 -10.82 -8.68
N HIS A 102 2.62 -10.63 -9.98
CA HIS A 102 3.78 -10.40 -10.84
C HIS A 102 3.83 -9.01 -11.47
N LYS A 103 2.89 -8.13 -11.12
CA LYS A 103 2.83 -6.77 -11.66
C LYS A 103 2.09 -5.86 -10.68
N LEU A 104 2.36 -4.57 -10.77
CA LEU A 104 1.60 -3.58 -10.00
C LEU A 104 0.26 -3.31 -10.69
N PRO A 105 -0.84 -3.29 -9.92
CA PRO A 105 -2.12 -2.82 -10.45
C PRO A 105 -2.10 -1.31 -10.67
N THR A 106 -3.13 -0.82 -11.33
CA THR A 106 -3.35 0.61 -11.53
C THR A 106 -4.61 1.06 -10.77
N ALA A 107 -4.88 2.36 -10.77
CA ALA A 107 -6.10 2.88 -10.16
C ALA A 107 -7.37 2.26 -10.75
N ASN A 108 -7.32 1.84 -12.04
CA ASN A 108 -8.47 1.20 -12.69
C ASN A 108 -8.78 -0.18 -12.12
N ASP A 109 -7.83 -0.78 -11.43
CA ASP A 109 -7.97 -2.12 -10.85
C ASP A 109 -8.47 -2.08 -9.41
N MET A 110 -8.65 -0.90 -8.85
CA MET A 110 -9.05 -0.75 -7.45
C MET A 110 -10.54 -1.04 -7.26
N PRO A 111 -10.93 -1.63 -6.11
CA PRO A 111 -12.34 -1.91 -5.83
C PRO A 111 -13.18 -0.65 -5.64
N ILE A 112 -12.56 0.47 -5.27
CA ILE A 112 -13.23 1.76 -5.09
C ILE A 112 -12.53 2.79 -5.95
N ILE A 113 -13.31 3.53 -6.72
CA ILE A 113 -12.77 4.61 -7.56
C ILE A 113 -12.44 5.82 -6.66
N ALA A 114 -11.19 6.20 -6.66
CA ALA A 114 -10.72 7.39 -5.94
C ALA A 114 -10.08 8.33 -6.97
N ASP A 115 -10.92 9.00 -7.75
CA ASP A 115 -10.49 9.78 -8.90
C ASP A 115 -9.95 11.18 -8.54
N ASP A 116 -10.23 11.68 -7.33
CA ASP A 116 -9.76 13.01 -6.91
C ASP A 116 -8.23 13.03 -6.73
N ASN A 117 -7.70 12.10 -5.94
CA ASN A 117 -6.28 12.01 -5.60
C ASN A 117 -5.65 10.69 -6.05
N GLY A 118 -6.42 9.86 -6.74
CA GLY A 118 -5.93 8.60 -7.29
C GLY A 118 -5.61 7.54 -6.25
N THR A 119 -4.82 6.56 -6.67
CA THR A 119 -4.30 5.50 -5.82
C THR A 119 -2.80 5.68 -5.65
N THR A 120 -2.35 5.82 -4.42
CA THR A 120 -0.92 5.92 -4.10
C THR A 120 -0.41 4.55 -3.71
N PHE A 121 0.57 4.07 -4.45
CA PHE A 121 1.29 2.82 -4.15
C PHE A 121 2.57 3.18 -3.41
N VAL A 122 2.74 2.60 -2.21
CA VAL A 122 3.89 2.88 -1.35
C VAL A 122 4.74 1.63 -1.25
N ASN A 123 5.99 1.72 -1.71
CA ASN A 123 6.96 0.65 -1.56
C ASN A 123 7.52 0.67 -0.13
N VAL A 124 7.24 -0.37 0.65
CA VAL A 124 7.64 -0.38 2.06
C VAL A 124 9.14 -0.56 2.27
N ALA A 125 9.89 -0.90 1.22
CA ALA A 125 11.35 -1.00 1.32
C ALA A 125 12.00 0.36 1.53
N ASP A 126 11.46 1.41 0.90
CA ASP A 126 12.06 2.76 0.95
C ASP A 126 11.01 3.88 1.08
N PHE A 127 9.73 3.51 1.21
CA PHE A 127 8.58 4.43 1.27
C PHE A 127 8.47 5.36 0.05
N SER A 128 9.03 4.94 -1.08
CA SER A 128 8.80 5.61 -2.35
C SER A 128 7.35 5.45 -2.79
N ARG A 129 6.84 6.46 -3.49
CA ARG A 129 5.42 6.58 -3.82
C ARG A 129 5.22 6.70 -5.32
N HIS A 130 4.20 6.02 -5.80
CA HIS A 130 3.74 6.12 -7.18
C HIS A 130 2.23 6.35 -7.17
N VAL A 131 1.77 7.41 -7.81
CA VAL A 131 0.35 7.73 -7.88
C VAL A 131 -0.19 7.33 -9.24
N SER A 132 -1.25 6.55 -9.21
CA SER A 132 -1.99 6.14 -10.41
C SER A 132 -3.39 6.75 -10.34
N TYR A 133 -3.84 7.34 -11.46
CA TYR A 133 -5.16 7.95 -11.53
C TYR A 133 -6.10 7.08 -12.34
N TYR A 134 -7.36 7.06 -11.92
CA TYR A 134 -8.40 6.37 -12.66
C TYR A 134 -8.58 7.01 -14.04
N THR A 135 -8.61 6.17 -15.06
CA THR A 135 -8.80 6.63 -16.43
C THR A 135 -10.19 6.21 -16.91
N TRP A 136 -11.05 7.18 -17.18
CA TRP A 136 -12.35 6.93 -17.74
C TRP A 136 -12.19 6.51 -19.20
N LYS A 137 -12.70 5.34 -19.51
CA LYS A 137 -12.74 4.90 -20.91
C LYS A 137 -13.95 5.54 -21.57
N GLU A 138 -13.75 6.10 -22.76
CA GLU A 138 -14.86 6.58 -23.55
C GLU A 138 -15.72 5.40 -23.95
N GLN A 139 -17.02 5.51 -23.72
CA GLN A 139 -17.95 4.51 -24.18
C GLN A 139 -18.30 4.84 -25.63
N GLU A 140 -17.95 3.92 -26.49
CA GLU A 140 -18.39 3.99 -27.88
C GLU A 140 -19.78 3.38 -28.03
#